data_27c62a6665588401a4483df1bfdc04e5
#
_entry.id   27c62a6665588401a4483df1bfdc04e5
#
_cell.length_a   1.000
_cell.length_b   1.000
_cell.length_c   1.000
_cell.angle_alpha   90.00
_cell.angle_beta   90.00
_cell.angle_gamma   90.00
#
_symmetry.space_group_name_H-M   'P 1'
#
loop_
_entity.id
_entity.type
_entity.pdbx_description
1 polymer ?
#
loop_
_entity_poly.entity_id
_entity_poly.type
_entity_poly.pdbx_seq_one_letter_code
_entity_poly.pdbx_strand_id
1 'polypeptide(L)'
;MARFALPLATLMIAGIVGPGSTAAQELAWTALPDMPIGKWEAATAVIDGKIYLFGGYIQNVRSSKRSDIFDPNEGSWTQFQDMPSAVSHMNAVLDGRTVWFAGGFKDGYRGHAIAEVWNYDVDEDRYTAAPLLPETRGGGGLALVGRNLHFVGGLEADRDTDSADHWVLDLEAWRRLGGGSVQWQNAAPMPTPRNQFSTVTVDGRIYAIGGQFHHDSEQLDQARVDIYDPATDSWASGPPLPKGHSHAEGGTFVHDGRIYVVGGHTTPEGGTKLIDPDILALTPGGAWELVGRLPVPLSSPAAAIIDGKLYVAGGSLDGSSVEARMWVTDAP
;
A
#
# COMPACT_ATOMS: atom_id res chain seq x y z
N MET A 1 -10.14 -8.32 83.52
CA MET A 1 -9.66 -8.89 82.25
C MET A 1 -10.45 -8.21 81.10
N ALA A 2 -9.89 -7.16 80.56
CA ALA A 2 -10.50 -6.40 79.44
C ALA A 2 -9.92 -6.90 78.11
N ARG A 3 -10.79 -7.36 77.17
CA ARG A 3 -10.42 -7.75 75.81
C ARG A 3 -10.57 -6.56 74.87
N PHE A 4 -9.48 -6.09 74.33
CA PHE A 4 -9.46 -5.11 73.22
C PHE A 4 -9.69 -5.83 71.91
N ALA A 5 -10.72 -5.42 71.21
CA ALA A 5 -10.96 -5.81 69.81
C ALA A 5 -10.35 -4.74 68.88
N LEU A 6 -9.46 -5.15 67.95
CA LEU A 6 -8.95 -4.32 66.89
C LEU A 6 -9.95 -4.33 65.70
N PRO A 7 -10.16 -3.21 65.01
CA PRO A 7 -10.97 -3.19 63.83
C PRO A 7 -10.17 -3.69 62.59
N LEU A 8 -10.79 -4.56 61.82
CA LEU A 8 -10.31 -5.03 60.54
C LEU A 8 -10.45 -3.90 59.50
N ALA A 9 -9.34 -3.39 58.96
CA ALA A 9 -9.35 -2.45 57.85
C ALA A 9 -9.50 -3.21 56.52
N THR A 10 -10.61 -3.00 55.84
CA THR A 10 -10.85 -3.54 54.49
C THR A 10 -10.09 -2.70 53.49
N LEU A 11 -9.05 -3.26 52.87
CA LEU A 11 -8.29 -2.64 51.82
C LEU A 11 -9.09 -2.77 50.52
N MET A 12 -9.69 -1.67 50.02
CA MET A 12 -10.24 -1.62 48.67
C MET A 12 -9.09 -1.48 47.67
N ILE A 13 -8.84 -2.51 46.90
CA ILE A 13 -7.98 -2.44 45.71
C ILE A 13 -8.80 -1.85 44.58
N ALA A 14 -8.55 -0.58 44.26
CA ALA A 14 -9.05 0.02 43.03
C ALA A 14 -8.32 -0.65 41.85
N GLY A 15 -9.03 -1.49 41.10
CA GLY A 15 -8.53 -2.06 39.87
C GLY A 15 -8.31 -0.94 38.83
N ILE A 16 -7.06 -0.75 38.43
CA ILE A 16 -6.72 0.08 37.27
C ILE A 16 -7.26 -0.68 36.06
N VAL A 17 -8.39 -0.22 35.50
CA VAL A 17 -8.85 -0.64 34.19
C VAL A 17 -7.89 -0.01 33.20
N GLY A 18 -6.97 -0.81 32.62
CA GLY A 18 -6.15 -0.42 31.49
C GLY A 18 -7.03 -0.08 30.29
N PRO A 19 -6.55 0.74 29.32
CA PRO A 19 -7.32 1.07 28.14
C PRO A 19 -7.71 -0.22 27.43
N GLY A 20 -9.03 -0.46 27.37
CA GLY A 20 -9.60 -1.65 26.75
C GLY A 20 -9.21 -1.71 25.28
N SER A 21 -8.62 -2.81 24.84
CA SER A 21 -8.59 -3.19 23.42
C SER A 21 -10.05 -3.25 22.96
N THR A 22 -10.48 -2.25 22.20
CA THR A 22 -11.77 -2.34 21.49
C THR A 22 -11.66 -3.52 20.54
N ALA A 23 -12.54 -4.53 20.72
CA ALA A 23 -12.64 -5.62 19.77
C ALA A 23 -12.90 -5.02 18.38
N ALA A 24 -12.22 -5.56 17.34
CA ALA A 24 -12.45 -5.14 15.96
C ALA A 24 -13.95 -5.20 15.65
N GLN A 25 -14.44 -4.20 14.93
CA GLN A 25 -15.82 -4.18 14.48
C GLN A 25 -16.07 -5.38 13.57
N GLU A 26 -17.15 -6.12 13.80
CA GLU A 26 -17.63 -7.12 12.86
C GLU A 26 -18.27 -6.43 11.66
N LEU A 27 -17.65 -6.54 10.49
CA LEU A 27 -18.10 -5.90 9.26
C LEU A 27 -19.06 -6.82 8.50
N ALA A 28 -20.18 -6.26 8.04
CA ALA A 28 -21.16 -6.97 7.22
C ALA A 28 -20.80 -6.81 5.72
N TRP A 29 -20.17 -7.83 5.14
CA TRP A 29 -19.73 -7.81 3.76
C TRP A 29 -20.81 -8.25 2.79
N THR A 30 -20.94 -7.55 1.67
CA THR A 30 -21.78 -7.89 0.52
C THR A 30 -20.90 -8.16 -0.68
N ALA A 31 -21.12 -9.29 -1.37
CA ALA A 31 -20.43 -9.58 -2.63
C ALA A 31 -20.97 -8.68 -3.74
N LEU A 32 -20.06 -8.18 -4.58
CA LEU A 32 -20.33 -7.42 -5.79
C LEU A 32 -19.99 -8.27 -7.03
N PRO A 33 -20.32 -7.80 -8.26
CA PRO A 33 -19.88 -8.47 -9.47
C PRO A 33 -18.37 -8.67 -9.51
N ASP A 34 -17.93 -9.87 -9.83
CA ASP A 34 -16.52 -10.22 -9.97
C ASP A 34 -15.84 -9.37 -11.04
N MET A 35 -14.54 -9.16 -10.89
CA MET A 35 -13.70 -8.59 -11.94
C MET A 35 -13.74 -9.48 -13.20
N PRO A 36 -13.73 -8.89 -14.42
CA PRO A 36 -13.68 -9.67 -15.66
C PRO A 36 -12.45 -10.60 -15.74
N ILE A 37 -11.35 -10.19 -15.14
CA ILE A 37 -10.12 -10.98 -14.94
C ILE A 37 -9.60 -10.67 -13.55
N GLY A 38 -9.38 -11.70 -12.73
CA GLY A 38 -8.78 -11.54 -11.42
C GLY A 38 -7.41 -10.87 -11.49
N LYS A 39 -7.08 -10.06 -10.50
CA LYS A 39 -5.82 -9.34 -10.39
C LYS A 39 -5.21 -9.47 -9.01
N TRP A 40 -3.90 -9.59 -8.97
CA TRP A 40 -3.08 -9.55 -7.76
C TRP A 40 -1.90 -8.59 -7.98
N GLU A 41 -1.55 -7.79 -6.98
CA GLU A 41 -0.50 -6.77 -7.07
C GLU A 41 -0.71 -5.76 -8.21
N ALA A 42 -1.97 -5.39 -8.43
CA ALA A 42 -2.33 -4.31 -9.32
C ALA A 42 -2.14 -2.97 -8.61
N ALA A 43 -1.68 -1.97 -9.34
CA ALA A 43 -1.70 -0.60 -8.85
C ALA A 43 -3.14 -0.10 -8.81
N THR A 44 -3.49 0.63 -7.74
CA THR A 44 -4.85 1.09 -7.47
C THR A 44 -4.91 2.61 -7.38
N ALA A 45 -5.92 3.23 -7.99
CA ALA A 45 -6.23 4.64 -7.80
C ALA A 45 -7.75 4.85 -7.70
N VAL A 46 -8.17 5.90 -6.98
CA VAL A 46 -9.58 6.34 -6.91
C VAL A 46 -9.70 7.69 -7.59
N ILE A 47 -10.56 7.79 -8.59
CA ILE A 47 -10.75 8.99 -9.39
C ILE A 47 -12.24 9.15 -9.67
N ASP A 48 -12.81 10.30 -9.33
CA ASP A 48 -14.23 10.61 -9.50
C ASP A 48 -15.17 9.54 -8.93
N GLY A 49 -14.84 9.00 -7.75
CA GLY A 49 -15.63 7.96 -7.10
C GLY A 49 -15.59 6.59 -7.79
N LYS A 50 -14.62 6.33 -8.67
CA LYS A 50 -14.41 5.05 -9.36
C LYS A 50 -13.06 4.46 -8.97
N ILE A 51 -12.97 3.12 -8.96
CA ILE A 51 -11.74 2.38 -8.66
C ILE A 51 -11.07 1.97 -9.96
N TYR A 52 -9.85 2.44 -10.17
CA TYR A 52 -8.99 2.13 -11.30
C TYR A 52 -7.95 1.10 -10.89
N LEU A 53 -7.83 0.02 -11.65
CA LEU A 53 -6.85 -1.05 -11.46
C LEU A 53 -5.94 -1.15 -12.68
N PHE A 54 -4.64 -1.02 -12.45
CA PHE A 54 -3.63 -1.01 -13.50
C PHE A 54 -2.70 -2.22 -13.38
N GLY A 55 -2.50 -2.96 -14.46
CA GLY A 55 -1.53 -4.03 -14.53
C GLY A 55 -1.76 -5.16 -13.52
N GLY A 56 -0.70 -5.51 -12.79
CA GLY A 56 -0.67 -6.58 -11.80
C GLY A 56 -0.54 -7.97 -12.41
N TYR A 57 -0.58 -9.00 -11.55
CA TYR A 57 -0.63 -10.38 -11.98
C TYR A 57 -2.05 -10.82 -12.30
N ILE A 58 -2.17 -11.62 -13.35
CA ILE A 58 -3.36 -12.38 -13.73
C ILE A 58 -3.09 -13.88 -13.58
N GLN A 59 -4.05 -14.73 -13.95
CA GLN A 59 -3.93 -16.18 -13.83
C GLN A 59 -2.57 -16.72 -14.31
N ASN A 60 -2.03 -17.70 -13.60
CA ASN A 60 -0.70 -18.28 -13.75
C ASN A 60 0.45 -17.29 -13.46
N VAL A 61 0.21 -16.32 -12.59
CA VAL A 61 1.18 -15.31 -12.12
C VAL A 61 1.92 -14.63 -13.30
N ARG A 62 1.17 -14.28 -14.34
CA ARG A 62 1.69 -13.52 -15.48
C ARG A 62 1.41 -12.04 -15.28
N SER A 63 2.41 -11.21 -15.46
CA SER A 63 2.20 -9.76 -15.50
C SER A 63 1.25 -9.38 -16.63
N SER A 64 0.38 -8.43 -16.37
CA SER A 64 -0.62 -7.93 -17.32
C SER A 64 -0.45 -6.44 -17.55
N LYS A 65 -0.83 -5.97 -18.72
CA LYS A 65 -0.99 -4.54 -19.00
C LYS A 65 -2.45 -4.11 -18.98
N ARG A 66 -3.38 -5.05 -18.80
CA ARG A 66 -4.81 -4.76 -18.78
C ARG A 66 -5.16 -3.84 -17.62
N SER A 67 -5.97 -2.85 -17.91
CA SER A 67 -6.49 -1.88 -16.96
C SER A 67 -8.02 -1.94 -16.93
N ASP A 68 -8.62 -1.89 -15.73
CA ASP A 68 -10.06 -2.01 -15.50
C ASP A 68 -10.54 -0.93 -14.52
N ILE A 69 -11.76 -0.44 -14.72
CA ILE A 69 -12.44 0.52 -13.86
C ILE A 69 -13.68 -0.15 -13.27
N PHE A 70 -13.87 -0.03 -11.95
CA PHE A 70 -15.14 -0.30 -11.31
C PHE A 70 -15.86 1.01 -11.02
N ASP A 71 -17.12 1.10 -11.49
CA ASP A 71 -18.01 2.20 -11.17
C ASP A 71 -19.02 1.74 -10.09
N PRO A 72 -18.90 2.24 -8.84
CA PRO A 72 -19.83 1.87 -7.76
C PRO A 72 -21.29 2.25 -8.04
N ASN A 73 -21.54 3.32 -8.81
CA ASN A 73 -22.89 3.77 -9.13
C ASN A 73 -23.59 2.84 -10.12
N GLU A 74 -22.83 2.28 -11.05
CA GLU A 74 -23.34 1.33 -12.04
C GLU A 74 -23.22 -0.13 -11.56
N GLY A 75 -22.39 -0.37 -10.54
CA GLY A 75 -22.07 -1.72 -10.05
C GLY A 75 -21.40 -2.59 -11.11
N SER A 76 -20.61 -2.01 -12.00
CA SER A 76 -20.05 -2.70 -13.15
C SER A 76 -18.59 -2.37 -13.42
N TRP A 77 -17.91 -3.29 -14.14
CA TRP A 77 -16.53 -3.17 -14.59
C TRP A 77 -16.46 -2.79 -16.05
N THR A 78 -15.56 -1.88 -16.42
CA THR A 78 -15.21 -1.55 -17.79
C THR A 78 -13.69 -1.58 -17.97
N GLN A 79 -13.24 -2.02 -19.16
CA GLN A 79 -11.83 -1.94 -19.53
C GLN A 79 -11.57 -0.55 -20.14
N PHE A 80 -10.40 0.01 -19.85
CA PHE A 80 -9.88 1.23 -20.46
C PHE A 80 -8.49 0.99 -21.06
N GLN A 81 -7.78 2.05 -21.47
CA GLN A 81 -6.49 1.94 -22.12
C GLN A 81 -5.51 1.06 -21.35
N ASP A 82 -4.99 0.03 -22.00
CA ASP A 82 -3.96 -0.86 -21.43
C ASP A 82 -2.66 -0.10 -21.14
N MET A 83 -1.96 -0.50 -20.09
CA MET A 83 -0.63 0.01 -19.79
C MET A 83 0.37 -0.21 -20.94
N PRO A 84 1.42 0.62 -21.08
CA PRO A 84 2.45 0.44 -22.09
C PRO A 84 3.17 -0.90 -21.99
N SER A 85 3.30 -1.44 -20.80
CA SER A 85 3.94 -2.71 -20.51
C SER A 85 3.16 -3.54 -19.50
N ALA A 86 3.32 -4.87 -19.59
CA ALA A 86 2.80 -5.80 -18.57
C ALA A 86 3.71 -5.74 -17.34
N VAL A 87 3.21 -5.19 -16.23
CA VAL A 87 3.98 -4.90 -15.01
C VAL A 87 3.18 -5.27 -13.76
N SER A 88 3.89 -5.73 -12.73
CA SER A 88 3.39 -5.97 -11.37
C SER A 88 4.27 -5.24 -10.35
N HIS A 89 3.87 -5.22 -9.07
CA HIS A 89 4.64 -4.62 -7.98
C HIS A 89 4.96 -3.13 -8.21
N MET A 90 4.01 -2.41 -8.79
CA MET A 90 4.08 -0.95 -8.92
C MET A 90 3.13 -0.31 -7.95
N ASN A 91 3.49 0.90 -7.52
CA ASN A 91 2.56 1.81 -6.86
C ASN A 91 2.00 2.83 -7.85
N ALA A 92 0.80 3.30 -7.57
CA ALA A 92 0.17 4.42 -8.27
C ALA A 92 0.02 5.61 -7.32
N VAL A 93 0.30 6.81 -7.82
CA VAL A 93 -0.04 8.05 -7.10
C VAL A 93 -0.80 8.99 -8.01
N LEU A 94 -1.78 9.67 -7.43
CA LEU A 94 -2.66 10.58 -8.14
C LEU A 94 -2.17 12.03 -8.03
N ASP A 95 -2.10 12.74 -9.15
CA ASP A 95 -1.82 14.15 -9.29
C ASP A 95 -2.94 14.84 -10.08
N GLY A 96 -3.98 15.27 -9.40
CA GLY A 96 -5.20 15.76 -10.03
C GLY A 96 -5.90 14.63 -10.81
N ARG A 97 -5.87 14.69 -12.13
CA ARG A 97 -6.43 13.66 -13.03
C ARG A 97 -5.34 12.89 -13.78
N THR A 98 -4.13 12.89 -13.26
CA THR A 98 -2.99 12.14 -13.81
C THR A 98 -2.53 11.11 -12.79
N VAL A 99 -2.42 9.85 -13.19
CA VAL A 99 -1.89 8.76 -12.36
C VAL A 99 -0.44 8.49 -12.75
N TRP A 100 0.46 8.47 -11.78
CA TRP A 100 1.88 8.23 -11.98
C TRP A 100 2.26 6.84 -11.52
N PHE A 101 3.19 6.21 -12.26
CA PHE A 101 3.74 4.88 -12.01
C PHE A 101 5.25 4.91 -12.21
N ALA A 102 5.99 4.14 -11.42
CA ALA A 102 7.44 4.01 -11.56
C ALA A 102 7.93 2.63 -11.14
N GLY A 103 8.88 2.07 -11.88
CA GLY A 103 9.47 0.78 -11.58
C GLY A 103 8.51 -0.39 -11.70
N GLY A 104 8.76 -1.45 -10.92
CA GLY A 104 7.99 -2.70 -10.93
C GLY A 104 8.74 -3.85 -11.59
N PHE A 105 8.04 -4.99 -11.81
CA PHE A 105 8.59 -6.17 -12.47
C PHE A 105 7.83 -6.50 -13.74
N LYS A 106 8.55 -6.81 -14.84
CA LYS A 106 8.02 -7.33 -16.11
C LYS A 106 8.20 -8.86 -16.19
N ASP A 107 7.49 -9.47 -17.15
CA ASP A 107 7.68 -10.87 -17.58
C ASP A 107 7.28 -11.95 -16.55
N GLY A 108 6.35 -11.63 -15.63
CA GLY A 108 5.72 -12.62 -14.73
C GLY A 108 6.51 -12.88 -13.45
N TYR A 109 6.32 -14.07 -12.86
CA TYR A 109 6.70 -14.41 -11.49
C TYR A 109 8.19 -14.15 -11.14
N ARG A 110 9.10 -14.40 -12.05
CA ARG A 110 10.54 -14.12 -11.88
C ARG A 110 11.03 -13.05 -12.87
N GLY A 111 10.15 -12.14 -13.19
CA GLY A 111 10.46 -11.05 -14.09
C GLY A 111 11.53 -10.10 -13.55
N HIS A 112 12.06 -9.28 -14.43
CA HIS A 112 13.12 -8.33 -14.09
C HIS A 112 12.57 -6.98 -13.65
N ALA A 113 13.30 -6.31 -12.76
CA ALA A 113 13.03 -4.94 -12.34
C ALA A 113 13.22 -3.96 -13.50
N ILE A 114 12.40 -2.91 -13.53
CA ILE A 114 12.42 -1.90 -14.60
C ILE A 114 12.67 -0.51 -14.06
N ALA A 115 13.09 0.42 -14.95
CA ALA A 115 13.30 1.82 -14.63
C ALA A 115 12.24 2.73 -15.25
N GLU A 116 11.30 2.17 -16.00
CA GLU A 116 10.28 2.94 -16.70
C GLU A 116 9.37 3.68 -15.74
N VAL A 117 9.04 4.91 -16.11
CA VAL A 117 8.11 5.79 -15.44
C VAL A 117 7.08 6.25 -16.44
N TRP A 118 5.82 6.14 -16.08
CA TRP A 118 4.70 6.60 -16.91
C TRP A 118 3.76 7.48 -16.11
N ASN A 119 3.04 8.31 -16.82
CA ASN A 119 1.80 8.88 -16.31
C ASN A 119 0.65 8.51 -17.24
N TYR A 120 -0.55 8.38 -16.65
CA TYR A 120 -1.81 8.16 -17.35
C TYR A 120 -2.71 9.36 -17.13
N ASP A 121 -3.10 10.01 -18.22
CA ASP A 121 -4.08 11.09 -18.23
C ASP A 121 -5.47 10.51 -18.38
N VAL A 122 -6.33 10.71 -17.38
CA VAL A 122 -7.68 10.16 -17.33
C VAL A 122 -8.61 10.78 -18.37
N ASP A 123 -8.43 12.07 -18.67
CA ASP A 123 -9.29 12.79 -19.60
C ASP A 123 -8.97 12.43 -21.08
N GLU A 124 -7.68 12.14 -21.33
CA GLU A 124 -7.21 11.78 -22.67
C GLU A 124 -7.18 10.26 -22.91
N ASP A 125 -7.44 9.44 -21.87
CA ASP A 125 -7.27 7.97 -21.85
C ASP A 125 -5.93 7.56 -22.47
N ARG A 126 -4.82 8.16 -21.99
CA ARG A 126 -3.53 8.05 -22.65
C ARG A 126 -2.36 8.00 -21.67
N TYR A 127 -1.40 7.11 -21.95
CA TYR A 127 -0.12 7.07 -21.25
C TYR A 127 0.93 7.93 -21.92
N THR A 128 1.77 8.57 -21.10
CA THR A 128 2.96 9.32 -21.52
C THR A 128 4.16 8.84 -20.72
N ALA A 129 5.29 8.61 -21.42
CA ALA A 129 6.55 8.27 -20.75
C ALA A 129 7.14 9.50 -20.05
N ALA A 130 7.78 9.26 -18.92
CA ALA A 130 8.49 10.25 -18.12
C ALA A 130 9.98 9.85 -17.97
N PRO A 131 10.83 10.70 -17.37
CA PRO A 131 12.22 10.35 -17.15
C PRO A 131 12.37 9.04 -16.38
N LEU A 132 13.16 8.13 -16.91
CA LEU A 132 13.45 6.83 -16.28
C LEU A 132 14.00 7.03 -14.86
N LEU A 133 13.71 6.10 -13.95
CA LEU A 133 14.44 6.01 -12.68
C LEU A 133 15.95 5.92 -12.96
N PRO A 134 16.81 6.42 -12.05
CA PRO A 134 18.27 6.30 -12.19
C PRO A 134 18.76 4.87 -12.37
N GLU A 135 18.08 3.92 -11.73
CA GLU A 135 18.33 2.49 -11.81
C GLU A 135 17.02 1.70 -11.84
N THR A 136 17.06 0.43 -12.26
CA THR A 136 15.90 -0.46 -12.22
C THR A 136 15.51 -0.78 -10.78
N ARG A 137 14.21 -0.72 -10.45
CA ARG A 137 13.68 -1.06 -9.11
C ARG A 137 12.33 -1.76 -9.24
N GLY A 138 12.13 -2.78 -8.41
CA GLY A 138 10.84 -3.44 -8.23
C GLY A 138 10.36 -3.34 -6.78
N GLY A 139 9.05 -3.26 -6.53
CA GLY A 139 8.48 -3.25 -5.19
C GLY A 139 8.92 -2.06 -4.31
N GLY A 140 9.30 -0.94 -4.93
CA GLY A 140 9.62 0.30 -4.23
C GLY A 140 8.38 1.15 -3.98
N GLY A 141 8.49 2.12 -3.06
CA GLY A 141 7.42 3.06 -2.75
C GLY A 141 7.36 4.24 -3.72
N LEU A 142 6.16 4.67 -4.09
CA LEU A 142 5.93 5.87 -4.89
C LEU A 142 5.01 6.81 -4.12
N ALA A 143 5.38 8.09 -4.02
CA ALA A 143 4.60 9.09 -3.31
C ALA A 143 4.67 10.45 -4.01
N LEU A 144 3.64 11.27 -3.83
CA LEU A 144 3.60 12.65 -4.33
C LEU A 144 3.48 13.61 -3.17
N VAL A 145 4.42 14.57 -3.08
CA VAL A 145 4.35 15.68 -2.11
C VAL A 145 4.44 17.00 -2.86
N GLY A 146 3.38 17.79 -2.82
CA GLY A 146 3.28 19.01 -3.61
C GLY A 146 3.40 18.71 -5.11
N ARG A 147 4.51 19.14 -5.72
CA ARG A 147 4.85 18.90 -7.14
C ARG A 147 6.03 17.93 -7.32
N ASN A 148 6.47 17.29 -6.26
CA ASN A 148 7.59 16.36 -6.26
C ASN A 148 7.10 14.91 -6.21
N LEU A 149 7.48 14.14 -7.22
CA LEU A 149 7.27 12.69 -7.25
C LEU A 149 8.49 12.03 -6.59
N HIS A 150 8.24 11.24 -5.55
CA HIS A 150 9.26 10.54 -4.77
C HIS A 150 9.21 9.06 -5.07
N PHE A 151 10.37 8.44 -5.36
CA PHE A 151 10.53 6.99 -5.43
C PHE A 151 11.51 6.55 -4.34
N VAL A 152 11.15 5.53 -3.55
CA VAL A 152 11.88 5.13 -2.36
C VAL A 152 12.08 3.62 -2.33
N GLY A 153 13.29 3.16 -1.97
CA GLY A 153 13.61 1.77 -1.69
C GLY A 153 13.37 0.81 -2.85
N GLY A 154 12.88 -0.38 -2.53
CA GLY A 154 12.62 -1.45 -3.49
C GLY A 154 13.80 -2.37 -3.69
N LEU A 155 13.66 -3.31 -4.62
CA LEU A 155 14.64 -4.33 -4.96
C LEU A 155 15.50 -3.90 -6.14
N GLU A 156 16.78 -4.19 -6.08
CA GLU A 156 17.69 -4.08 -7.21
C GLU A 156 17.41 -5.14 -8.29
N ALA A 157 18.20 -5.12 -9.35
CA ALA A 157 18.03 -6.01 -10.51
C ALA A 157 18.17 -7.50 -10.16
N ASP A 158 18.88 -7.84 -9.10
CA ASP A 158 19.07 -9.22 -8.62
C ASP A 158 17.83 -9.79 -7.90
N ARG A 159 16.84 -8.96 -7.57
CA ARG A 159 15.60 -9.29 -6.87
C ARG A 159 15.76 -9.74 -5.41
N ASP A 160 16.91 -9.52 -4.81
CA ASP A 160 17.21 -9.91 -3.43
C ASP A 160 17.87 -8.79 -2.62
N THR A 161 18.62 -7.91 -3.26
CA THR A 161 19.24 -6.75 -2.62
C THR A 161 18.23 -5.64 -2.43
N ASP A 162 17.99 -5.30 -1.16
CA ASP A 162 17.13 -4.19 -0.78
C ASP A 162 17.85 -2.85 -0.92
N SER A 163 17.23 -1.89 -1.57
CA SER A 163 17.76 -0.53 -1.73
C SER A 163 17.23 0.43 -0.66
N ALA A 164 18.07 1.39 -0.29
CA ALA A 164 17.68 2.56 0.51
C ALA A 164 17.46 3.81 -0.34
N ASP A 165 17.66 3.74 -1.63
CA ASP A 165 17.63 4.91 -2.50
C ASP A 165 16.32 5.69 -2.37
N HIS A 166 16.45 7.01 -2.44
CA HIS A 166 15.34 7.92 -2.45
C HIS A 166 15.58 8.95 -3.55
N TRP A 167 14.75 8.92 -4.56
CA TRP A 167 14.83 9.80 -5.72
C TRP A 167 13.61 10.69 -5.82
N VAL A 168 13.83 11.94 -6.28
CA VAL A 168 12.78 12.96 -6.40
C VAL A 168 12.79 13.54 -7.80
N LEU A 169 11.62 13.57 -8.44
CA LEU A 169 11.40 14.20 -9.75
C LEU A 169 10.49 15.42 -9.57
N ASP A 170 10.99 16.61 -9.97
CA ASP A 170 10.20 17.83 -10.01
C ASP A 170 9.26 17.83 -11.22
N LEU A 171 7.97 17.58 -10.98
CA LEU A 171 6.93 17.51 -12.02
C LEU A 171 6.61 18.87 -12.64
N GLU A 172 6.81 19.97 -11.91
CA GLU A 172 6.62 21.31 -12.46
C GLU A 172 7.72 21.61 -13.48
N ALA A 173 8.98 21.36 -13.11
CA ALA A 173 10.11 21.50 -14.03
C ALA A 173 9.96 20.58 -15.23
N TRP A 174 9.53 19.31 -15.04
CA TRP A 174 9.30 18.35 -16.11
C TRP A 174 8.25 18.84 -17.13
N ARG A 175 7.10 19.32 -16.66
CA ARG A 175 6.06 19.89 -17.53
C ARG A 175 6.52 21.12 -18.26
N ARG A 176 7.18 22.04 -17.55
CA ARG A 176 7.67 23.30 -18.12
C ARG A 176 8.71 23.11 -19.23
N LEU A 177 9.56 22.09 -19.09
CA LEU A 177 10.66 21.79 -20.02
C LEU A 177 10.28 20.75 -21.09
N GLY A 178 9.01 20.35 -21.17
CA GLY A 178 8.53 19.39 -22.18
C GLY A 178 9.13 17.99 -22.04
N GLY A 179 9.49 17.57 -20.82
CA GLY A 179 9.83 16.19 -20.49
C GLY A 179 11.30 15.77 -20.68
N GLY A 180 12.08 16.46 -21.51
CA GLY A 180 13.36 15.91 -22.00
C GLY A 180 14.61 16.21 -21.15
N SER A 181 14.56 17.13 -20.20
CA SER A 181 15.78 17.68 -19.55
C SER A 181 15.80 17.52 -18.03
N VAL A 182 14.72 17.03 -17.43
CA VAL A 182 14.65 16.87 -15.98
C VAL A 182 15.14 15.48 -15.59
N GLN A 183 15.97 15.43 -14.56
CA GLN A 183 16.53 14.22 -14.00
C GLN A 183 16.03 14.03 -12.56
N TRP A 184 15.91 12.81 -12.12
CA TRP A 184 15.70 12.46 -10.73
C TRP A 184 16.90 12.97 -9.89
N GLN A 185 16.62 13.53 -8.73
CA GLN A 185 17.60 14.01 -7.77
C GLN A 185 17.59 13.08 -6.54
N ASN A 186 18.75 12.90 -5.92
CA ASN A 186 18.82 12.15 -4.67
C ASN A 186 18.25 12.99 -3.52
N ALA A 187 17.51 12.33 -2.63
CA ALA A 187 17.10 12.83 -1.33
C ALA A 187 17.67 11.93 -0.22
N ALA A 188 17.45 12.27 1.04
CA ALA A 188 17.91 11.45 2.17
C ALA A 188 17.43 9.99 2.03
N PRO A 189 18.35 9.02 2.03
CA PRO A 189 18.00 7.62 1.84
C PRO A 189 17.14 7.10 2.98
N MET A 190 16.33 6.07 2.69
CA MET A 190 15.53 5.37 3.67
C MET A 190 16.43 4.76 4.76
N PRO A 191 16.09 4.90 6.08
CA PRO A 191 16.97 4.42 7.16
C PRO A 191 17.21 2.93 7.18
N THR A 192 16.25 2.16 6.66
CA THR A 192 16.32 0.70 6.59
C THR A 192 15.88 0.26 5.21
N PRO A 193 16.84 -0.19 4.35
CA PRO A 193 16.53 -0.69 3.01
C PRO A 193 15.49 -1.81 3.08
N ARG A 194 14.46 -1.76 2.22
CA ARG A 194 13.43 -2.79 2.13
C ARG A 194 12.56 -2.64 0.88
N ASN A 195 11.74 -3.62 0.64
CA ASN A 195 10.84 -3.70 -0.50
C ASN A 195 9.41 -4.06 -0.07
N GLN A 196 8.45 -4.03 -1.01
CA GLN A 196 7.03 -4.40 -0.81
C GLN A 196 6.39 -3.72 0.40
N PHE A 197 6.75 -2.48 0.64
CA PHE A 197 6.14 -1.62 1.65
C PHE A 197 5.15 -0.66 1.01
N SER A 198 4.13 -0.32 1.75
CA SER A 198 3.15 0.67 1.30
C SER A 198 3.67 2.08 1.50
N THR A 199 3.31 2.99 0.59
CA THR A 199 3.57 4.44 0.74
C THR A 199 2.29 5.23 0.62
N VAL A 200 2.13 6.21 1.52
CA VAL A 200 1.08 7.23 1.44
C VAL A 200 1.63 8.59 1.85
N THR A 201 0.99 9.64 1.38
CA THR A 201 1.29 11.01 1.78
C THR A 201 0.18 11.54 2.69
N VAL A 202 0.56 12.00 3.90
CA VAL A 202 -0.35 12.64 4.86
C VAL A 202 0.33 13.89 5.40
N ASP A 203 -0.37 15.02 5.43
CA ASP A 203 0.15 16.31 5.93
C ASP A 203 1.51 16.70 5.34
N GLY A 204 1.72 16.42 4.05
CA GLY A 204 2.95 16.73 3.33
C GLY A 204 4.14 15.85 3.69
N ARG A 205 3.95 14.74 4.40
CA ARG A 205 4.97 13.75 4.76
C ARG A 205 4.67 12.41 4.12
N ILE A 206 5.73 11.67 3.80
CA ILE A 206 5.63 10.32 3.23
C ILE A 206 5.77 9.30 4.36
N TYR A 207 4.80 8.39 4.45
CA TYR A 207 4.83 7.25 5.34
C TYR A 207 5.22 6.01 4.53
N ALA A 208 6.35 5.38 4.87
CA ALA A 208 6.78 4.07 4.36
C ALA A 208 6.42 3.02 5.42
N ILE A 209 5.42 2.17 5.11
CA ILE A 209 4.71 1.33 6.08
C ILE A 209 4.99 -0.14 5.81
N GLY A 210 5.53 -0.85 6.79
CA GLY A 210 5.82 -2.28 6.68
C GLY A 210 6.89 -2.57 5.64
N GLY A 211 6.65 -3.57 4.81
CA GLY A 211 7.56 -4.11 3.81
C GLY A 211 8.29 -5.34 4.29
N GLN A 212 9.23 -5.80 3.50
CA GLN A 212 10.01 -7.00 3.80
C GLN A 212 11.48 -6.82 3.46
N PHE A 213 12.31 -7.69 4.01
CA PHE A 213 13.68 -7.93 3.57
C PHE A 213 13.71 -9.15 2.66
N HIS A 214 14.62 -9.16 1.69
CA HIS A 214 14.91 -10.29 0.82
C HIS A 214 13.68 -10.89 0.14
N HIS A 215 13.48 -10.61 -1.11
CA HIS A 215 12.25 -11.02 -1.81
C HIS A 215 12.27 -12.50 -2.22
N ASP A 216 13.35 -12.96 -2.84
CA ASP A 216 13.47 -14.30 -3.45
C ASP A 216 14.24 -15.30 -2.57
N SER A 217 14.77 -14.91 -1.42
CA SER A 217 15.51 -15.76 -0.49
C SER A 217 14.81 -15.96 0.86
N GLU A 218 15.29 -15.33 1.92
CA GLU A 218 14.72 -15.42 3.28
C GLU A 218 13.80 -14.24 3.55
N GLN A 219 12.57 -14.29 3.03
CA GLN A 219 11.58 -13.25 3.24
C GLN A 219 11.30 -13.04 4.73
N LEU A 220 11.42 -11.78 5.19
CA LEU A 220 11.12 -11.37 6.55
C LEU A 220 10.32 -10.06 6.56
N ASP A 221 9.05 -10.13 6.94
CA ASP A 221 8.18 -8.98 6.97
C ASP A 221 8.45 -8.06 8.15
N GLN A 222 8.38 -6.76 7.92
CA GLN A 222 8.75 -5.71 8.85
C GLN A 222 7.51 -5.01 9.42
N ALA A 223 7.49 -4.76 10.73
CA ALA A 223 6.47 -3.92 11.37
C ALA A 223 6.82 -2.42 11.31
N ARG A 224 7.94 -2.08 10.69
CA ARG A 224 8.52 -0.75 10.71
C ARG A 224 7.68 0.25 9.93
N VAL A 225 7.58 1.46 10.46
CA VAL A 225 7.08 2.64 9.77
C VAL A 225 8.13 3.72 9.83
N ASP A 226 8.53 4.26 8.69
CA ASP A 226 9.42 5.42 8.60
C ASP A 226 8.67 6.58 7.94
N ILE A 227 8.87 7.79 8.46
CA ILE A 227 8.19 9.00 8.02
C ILE A 227 9.22 9.98 7.48
N TYR A 228 9.11 10.33 6.20
CA TYR A 228 9.96 11.33 5.56
C TYR A 228 9.33 12.71 5.60
N ASP A 229 10.11 13.69 6.03
CA ASP A 229 9.74 15.11 6.01
C ASP A 229 10.55 15.83 4.92
N PRO A 230 9.92 16.24 3.80
CA PRO A 230 10.62 16.93 2.72
C PRO A 230 11.16 18.29 3.12
N ALA A 231 10.60 18.94 4.15
CA ALA A 231 11.06 20.27 4.58
C ALA A 231 12.44 20.21 5.24
N THR A 232 12.81 19.05 5.80
CA THR A 232 14.10 18.84 6.47
C THR A 232 14.99 17.83 5.76
N ASP A 233 14.49 17.22 4.66
CA ASP A 233 15.13 16.11 3.94
C ASP A 233 15.62 15.05 4.93
N SER A 234 14.71 14.52 5.76
CA SER A 234 15.08 13.57 6.79
C SER A 234 13.96 12.60 7.13
N TRP A 235 14.35 11.44 7.64
CA TRP A 235 13.47 10.38 8.09
C TRP A 235 13.38 10.30 9.62
N ALA A 236 12.20 9.98 10.12
CA ALA A 236 11.95 9.66 11.52
C ALA A 236 11.15 8.36 11.63
N SER A 237 11.29 7.64 12.76
CA SER A 237 10.47 6.45 13.02
C SER A 237 9.04 6.85 13.37
N GLY A 238 8.08 6.20 12.75
CA GLY A 238 6.66 6.26 13.09
C GLY A 238 6.21 5.15 14.04
N PRO A 239 4.92 5.11 14.42
CA PRO A 239 4.36 4.02 15.21
C PRO A 239 4.41 2.72 14.41
N PRO A 240 5.04 1.65 14.95
CA PRO A 240 5.15 0.39 14.23
C PRO A 240 3.79 -0.31 14.08
N LEU A 241 3.63 -1.09 13.01
CA LEU A 241 2.51 -2.01 12.86
C LEU A 241 2.48 -3.04 14.01
N PRO A 242 1.32 -3.63 14.34
CA PRO A 242 1.22 -4.65 15.38
C PRO A 242 2.05 -5.91 15.14
N LYS A 243 2.38 -6.18 13.88
CA LYS A 243 3.18 -7.33 13.40
C LYS A 243 3.91 -6.98 12.11
N GLY A 244 4.91 -7.76 11.71
CA GLY A 244 5.54 -7.65 10.39
C GLY A 244 4.47 -7.77 9.29
N HIS A 245 4.57 -6.95 8.24
CA HIS A 245 3.50 -6.84 7.25
C HIS A 245 4.03 -6.29 5.92
N SER A 246 3.67 -6.93 4.81
CA SER A 246 4.00 -6.52 3.45
C SER A 246 2.87 -6.84 2.47
N HIS A 247 3.07 -6.52 1.20
CA HIS A 247 2.13 -6.84 0.11
C HIS A 247 0.70 -6.30 0.39
N ALA A 248 0.61 -5.02 0.75
CA ALA A 248 -0.66 -4.32 0.96
C ALA A 248 -0.75 -3.00 0.17
N GLU A 249 0.13 -2.79 -0.81
CA GLU A 249 0.29 -1.51 -1.51
C GLU A 249 -1.03 -1.06 -2.14
N GLY A 250 -1.73 -1.95 -2.89
CA GLY A 250 -3.03 -1.66 -3.49
C GLY A 250 -4.17 -1.48 -2.49
N GLY A 251 -3.99 -1.99 -1.27
CA GLY A 251 -4.92 -1.89 -0.14
C GLY A 251 -4.57 -0.79 0.87
N THR A 252 -3.52 0.00 0.61
CA THR A 252 -3.11 1.09 1.52
C THR A 252 -3.48 2.44 0.94
N PHE A 253 -4.26 3.21 1.67
CA PHE A 253 -4.75 4.51 1.22
C PHE A 253 -5.02 5.46 2.40
N VAL A 254 -5.27 6.73 2.10
CA VAL A 254 -5.68 7.76 3.08
C VAL A 254 -7.14 8.11 2.85
N HIS A 255 -7.93 8.12 3.92
CA HIS A 255 -9.30 8.59 3.91
C HIS A 255 -9.57 9.39 5.19
N ASP A 256 -10.12 10.61 5.04
CA ASP A 256 -10.40 11.54 6.14
C ASP A 256 -9.21 11.75 7.11
N GLY A 257 -7.98 11.85 6.53
CA GLY A 257 -6.75 12.06 7.29
C GLY A 257 -6.24 10.83 8.06
N ARG A 258 -6.90 9.67 7.98
CA ARG A 258 -6.44 8.39 8.52
C ARG A 258 -5.80 7.55 7.43
N ILE A 259 -4.77 6.80 7.78
CA ILE A 259 -4.13 5.81 6.92
C ILE A 259 -4.81 4.47 7.17
N TYR A 260 -5.22 3.79 6.11
CA TYR A 260 -5.75 2.43 6.16
C TYR A 260 -4.78 1.46 5.48
N VAL A 261 -4.64 0.26 6.07
CA VAL A 261 -3.92 -0.88 5.49
C VAL A 261 -4.87 -2.07 5.49
N VAL A 262 -5.18 -2.59 4.32
CA VAL A 262 -6.20 -3.62 4.12
C VAL A 262 -5.56 -4.88 3.54
N GLY A 263 -5.65 -5.99 4.26
CA GLY A 263 -5.05 -7.25 3.84
C GLY A 263 -3.52 -7.21 3.85
N GLY A 264 -2.87 -7.96 2.96
CA GLY A 264 -1.42 -8.16 2.90
C GLY A 264 -1.02 -9.53 3.43
N HIS A 265 0.22 -9.69 3.84
CA HIS A 265 0.65 -10.90 4.53
C HIS A 265 1.74 -10.63 5.58
N THR A 266 1.99 -11.61 6.42
CA THR A 266 3.07 -11.62 7.40
C THR A 266 3.90 -12.89 7.28
N THR A 267 5.22 -12.75 7.28
CA THR A 267 6.19 -13.85 7.36
C THR A 267 7.10 -13.55 8.55
N PRO A 268 6.82 -14.12 9.73
CA PRO A 268 7.66 -13.92 10.91
C PRO A 268 9.00 -14.64 10.74
N GLU A 269 10.03 -14.20 11.46
CA GLU A 269 11.35 -14.82 11.44
C GLU A 269 11.27 -16.32 11.73
N GLY A 270 11.81 -17.15 10.84
CA GLY A 270 11.76 -18.62 10.95
C GLY A 270 10.38 -19.24 10.83
N GLY A 271 9.37 -18.43 10.46
CA GLY A 271 7.97 -18.84 10.35
C GLY A 271 7.50 -19.05 8.92
N THR A 272 6.20 -19.35 8.80
CA THR A 272 5.52 -19.54 7.51
C THR A 272 4.72 -18.29 7.16
N LYS A 273 4.66 -17.95 5.88
CA LYS A 273 3.79 -16.89 5.35
C LYS A 273 2.33 -17.13 5.71
N LEU A 274 1.70 -16.13 6.28
CA LEU A 274 0.28 -16.09 6.61
C LEU A 274 -0.37 -14.92 5.88
N ILE A 275 -1.42 -15.18 5.11
CA ILE A 275 -2.20 -14.14 4.45
C ILE A 275 -3.07 -13.45 5.52
N ASP A 276 -3.07 -12.12 5.51
CA ASP A 276 -3.66 -11.30 6.57
C ASP A 276 -5.07 -10.84 6.20
N PRO A 277 -6.09 -11.10 7.04
CA PRO A 277 -7.42 -10.53 6.89
C PRO A 277 -7.60 -9.18 7.55
N ASP A 278 -6.62 -8.66 8.31
CA ASP A 278 -6.81 -7.50 9.16
C ASP A 278 -6.96 -6.21 8.33
N ILE A 279 -7.81 -5.32 8.82
CA ILE A 279 -7.93 -3.94 8.35
C ILE A 279 -7.43 -3.06 9.48
N LEU A 280 -6.28 -2.45 9.25
CA LEU A 280 -5.63 -1.56 10.21
C LEU A 280 -5.88 -0.11 9.83
N ALA A 281 -5.99 0.77 10.83
CA ALA A 281 -6.06 2.21 10.62
C ALA A 281 -5.13 2.95 11.59
N LEU A 282 -4.55 4.05 11.10
CA LEU A 282 -3.69 4.95 11.88
C LEU A 282 -4.18 6.38 11.72
N THR A 283 -4.50 7.04 12.82
CA THR A 283 -4.55 8.51 12.86
C THR A 283 -3.13 9.03 13.10
N PRO A 284 -2.58 9.91 12.26
CA PRO A 284 -1.24 10.45 12.45
C PRO A 284 -1.01 10.96 13.87
N GLY A 285 0.10 10.56 14.49
CA GLY A 285 0.41 10.86 15.90
C GLY A 285 -0.20 9.90 16.93
N GLY A 286 -1.06 8.97 16.51
CA GLY A 286 -1.65 7.92 17.34
C GLY A 286 -0.93 6.57 17.22
N ALA A 287 -1.66 5.49 17.50
CA ALA A 287 -1.24 4.11 17.32
C ALA A 287 -2.12 3.42 16.27
N TRP A 288 -1.64 2.30 15.71
CA TRP A 288 -2.44 1.46 14.83
C TRP A 288 -3.59 0.80 15.59
N GLU A 289 -4.76 0.81 14.97
CA GLU A 289 -5.99 0.20 15.46
C GLU A 289 -6.43 -0.90 14.49
N LEU A 290 -6.86 -2.05 15.02
CA LEU A 290 -7.57 -3.07 14.24
C LEU A 290 -9.03 -2.63 14.14
N VAL A 291 -9.44 -2.13 12.96
CA VAL A 291 -10.79 -1.57 12.76
C VAL A 291 -11.77 -2.54 12.12
N GLY A 292 -11.28 -3.64 11.54
CA GLY A 292 -12.13 -4.67 10.93
C GLY A 292 -11.34 -5.83 10.38
N ARG A 293 -12.04 -6.74 9.69
CA ARG A 293 -11.44 -7.86 8.95
C ARG A 293 -12.12 -8.09 7.62
N LEU A 294 -11.33 -8.51 6.64
CA LEU A 294 -11.80 -8.97 5.34
C LEU A 294 -12.65 -10.24 5.47
N PRO A 295 -13.58 -10.49 4.54
CA PRO A 295 -14.39 -11.70 4.53
C PRO A 295 -13.58 -12.97 4.26
N VAL A 296 -12.43 -12.81 3.61
CA VAL A 296 -11.39 -13.83 3.41
C VAL A 296 -10.02 -13.16 3.48
N PRO A 297 -8.95 -13.84 3.94
CA PRO A 297 -7.60 -13.27 3.91
C PRO A 297 -7.15 -13.00 2.47
N LEU A 298 -6.55 -11.84 2.21
CA LEU A 298 -6.09 -11.43 0.87
C LEU A 298 -4.71 -10.76 0.95
N SER A 299 -3.76 -11.26 0.18
CA SER A 299 -2.48 -10.59 -0.10
C SER A 299 -2.68 -9.63 -1.27
N SER A 300 -2.18 -8.41 -1.16
CA SER A 300 -2.23 -7.34 -2.17
C SER A 300 -3.60 -7.14 -2.82
N PRO A 301 -4.70 -7.03 -2.05
CA PRO A 301 -5.98 -6.62 -2.63
C PRO A 301 -5.92 -5.16 -3.05
N ALA A 302 -6.79 -4.78 -3.98
CA ALA A 302 -7.17 -3.39 -4.18
C ALA A 302 -8.21 -3.00 -3.14
N ALA A 303 -8.06 -1.84 -2.49
CA ALA A 303 -9.07 -1.35 -1.57
C ALA A 303 -9.24 0.17 -1.64
N ALA A 304 -10.45 0.65 -1.37
CA ALA A 304 -10.78 2.07 -1.35
C ALA A 304 -12.04 2.35 -0.53
N ILE A 305 -12.11 3.50 0.10
CA ILE A 305 -13.35 4.03 0.68
C ILE A 305 -13.93 5.08 -0.28
N ILE A 306 -15.18 4.87 -0.70
CA ILE A 306 -15.95 5.77 -1.56
C ILE A 306 -17.34 5.92 -0.95
N ASP A 307 -17.80 7.15 -0.73
CA ASP A 307 -19.12 7.48 -0.18
C ASP A 307 -19.46 6.68 1.08
N GLY A 308 -18.51 6.57 2.03
CA GLY A 308 -18.67 5.87 3.30
C GLY A 308 -18.72 4.34 3.18
N LYS A 309 -18.35 3.76 2.03
CA LYS A 309 -18.26 2.32 1.79
C LYS A 309 -16.84 1.90 1.52
N LEU A 310 -16.39 0.83 2.16
CA LEU A 310 -15.11 0.18 1.88
C LEU A 310 -15.33 -0.90 0.81
N TYR A 311 -14.68 -0.72 -0.33
CA TYR A 311 -14.62 -1.67 -1.44
C TYR A 311 -13.31 -2.42 -1.40
N VAL A 312 -13.34 -3.73 -1.65
CA VAL A 312 -12.15 -4.60 -1.73
C VAL A 312 -12.30 -5.54 -2.92
N ALA A 313 -11.28 -5.62 -3.76
CA ALA A 313 -11.29 -6.43 -4.98
C ALA A 313 -9.96 -7.14 -5.21
N GLY A 314 -10.02 -8.36 -5.72
CA GLY A 314 -8.84 -9.11 -6.15
C GLY A 314 -7.92 -9.53 -5.01
N GLY A 315 -6.62 -9.56 -5.30
CA GLY A 315 -5.59 -10.06 -4.40
C GLY A 315 -5.32 -11.55 -4.59
N SER A 316 -4.70 -12.16 -3.59
CA SER A 316 -4.38 -13.59 -3.57
C SER A 316 -4.72 -14.21 -2.22
N LEU A 317 -5.30 -15.42 -2.24
CA LEU A 317 -5.64 -16.19 -1.04
C LEU A 317 -4.43 -16.91 -0.43
N ASP A 318 -3.38 -17.13 -1.20
CA ASP A 318 -2.24 -17.99 -0.84
C ASP A 318 -0.87 -17.42 -1.27
N GLY A 319 -0.86 -16.23 -1.90
CA GLY A 319 0.35 -15.61 -2.47
C GLY A 319 0.80 -16.24 -3.79
N SER A 320 -0.09 -16.96 -4.49
CA SER A 320 0.19 -17.58 -5.81
C SER A 320 -1.04 -17.65 -6.71
N SER A 321 -2.24 -17.75 -6.14
CA SER A 321 -3.51 -17.68 -6.87
C SER A 321 -3.95 -16.24 -7.09
N VAL A 322 -4.82 -16.03 -8.05
CA VAL A 322 -5.37 -14.71 -8.38
C VAL A 322 -6.86 -14.71 -8.14
N GLU A 323 -7.32 -13.77 -7.32
CA GLU A 323 -8.72 -13.63 -6.96
C GLU A 323 -9.43 -12.64 -7.90
N ALA A 324 -10.69 -12.93 -8.25
CA ALA A 324 -11.53 -12.05 -9.06
C ALA A 324 -12.69 -11.43 -8.27
N ARG A 325 -13.00 -11.97 -7.08
CA ARG A 325 -14.12 -11.52 -6.27
C ARG A 325 -13.95 -10.09 -5.78
N MET A 326 -15.08 -9.44 -5.59
CA MET A 326 -15.18 -8.11 -5.02
C MET A 326 -16.22 -8.06 -3.92
N TRP A 327 -15.95 -7.26 -2.90
CA TRP A 327 -16.84 -7.07 -1.76
C TRP A 327 -16.96 -5.60 -1.39
N VAL A 328 -18.06 -5.29 -0.71
CA VAL A 328 -18.30 -3.97 -0.12
C VAL A 328 -18.88 -4.11 1.29
N THR A 329 -18.53 -3.17 2.16
CA THR A 329 -19.10 -2.99 3.51
C THR A 329 -19.19 -1.50 3.85
N ASP A 330 -19.85 -1.14 4.94
CA ASP A 330 -19.71 0.20 5.49
C ASP A 330 -18.27 0.44 5.94
N ALA A 331 -17.75 1.64 5.74
CA ALA A 331 -16.40 1.99 6.16
C ALA A 331 -16.26 1.92 7.69
N PRO A 332 -15.19 1.30 8.22
CA PRO A 332 -14.96 1.17 9.67
C PRO A 332 -14.43 2.44 10.31
#